data_7d97515a45801d232e04dc2697946956
#
_entry.id   7d97515a45801d232e04dc2697946956
#
_cell.length_a   1.000
_cell.length_b   1.000
_cell.length_c   1.000
_cell.angle_alpha   90.00
_cell.angle_beta   90.00
_cell.angle_gamma   90.00
#
_symmetry.space_group_name_H-M   'P 1'
#
loop_
_entity.id
_entity.type
_entity.pdbx_description
1 polymer ?
#
loop_
_entity_poly.entity_id
_entity_poly.type
_entity_poly.pdbx_seq_one_letter_code
_entity_poly.pdbx_strand_id
1 'polypeptide(L)'
;KYSPCNASEGLLVARGVAAEFLSKIGAVYAAKGVEMRGCPESLAILAAVPAAKLVPATEQDWSEEYLAPIISVKIVAGVDEAIAHINHYSSHHTDAILTTNHVHAQRFLREVDSASVMVNASTRFADGFEYGLGAEIGISTDKFHARGPVGIEGLTSLKYVVLGEGEVRG
;
A
#
# COMPACT_ATOMS: atom_id res chain seq x y z
N LYS A 1 14.30 4.86 -2.01
CA LYS A 1 13.55 6.07 -2.41
C LYS A 1 12.27 6.14 -1.59
N TYR A 2 11.99 7.28 -1.00
CA TYR A 2 10.82 7.52 -0.12
C TYR A 2 9.87 8.60 -0.68
N SER A 3 10.22 9.25 -1.78
CA SER A 3 9.41 10.29 -2.40
C SER A 3 8.36 9.82 -3.43
N PRO A 4 8.43 8.61 -4.04
CA PRO A 4 7.39 8.16 -4.94
C PRO A 4 6.12 7.77 -4.18
N CYS A 5 4.95 8.03 -4.78
CA CYS A 5 3.62 7.75 -4.23
C CYS A 5 3.36 6.28 -3.86
N ASN A 6 4.13 5.34 -4.42
CA ASN A 6 4.09 3.91 -4.13
C ASN A 6 5.18 3.46 -3.14
N ALA A 7 5.83 4.38 -2.42
CA ALA A 7 6.72 4.06 -1.32
C ALA A 7 5.91 3.51 -0.13
N SER A 8 6.50 2.54 0.58
CA SER A 8 5.87 2.02 1.81
C SER A 8 6.12 3.00 2.96
N GLU A 9 5.07 3.49 3.59
CA GLU A 9 5.08 4.44 4.69
C GLU A 9 4.54 3.85 5.99
N GLY A 10 3.79 2.75 5.89
CA GLY A 10 3.27 1.98 7.01
C GLY A 10 3.65 0.51 6.94
N LEU A 11 3.94 -0.07 8.10
CA LEU A 11 4.26 -1.48 8.27
C LEU A 11 3.40 -2.09 9.37
N LEU A 12 2.47 -2.94 8.99
CA LEU A 12 1.67 -3.74 9.91
C LEU A 12 2.30 -5.12 10.06
N VAL A 13 2.54 -5.55 11.27
CA VAL A 13 3.19 -6.83 11.56
C VAL A 13 2.29 -7.69 12.43
N ALA A 14 1.95 -8.89 11.96
CA ALA A 14 1.18 -9.83 12.75
C ALA A 14 1.94 -10.23 14.03
N ARG A 15 1.27 -10.21 15.18
CA ARG A 15 1.86 -10.48 16.50
C ARG A 15 2.68 -11.76 16.56
N GLY A 16 2.22 -12.82 15.88
CA GLY A 16 2.89 -14.13 15.91
C GLY A 16 4.28 -14.15 15.27
N VAL A 17 4.62 -13.17 14.44
CA VAL A 17 5.93 -13.05 13.76
C VAL A 17 6.70 -11.80 14.16
N ALA A 18 6.10 -10.94 15.00
CA ALA A 18 6.62 -9.59 15.26
C ALA A 18 8.03 -9.61 15.86
N ALA A 19 8.30 -10.46 16.84
CA ALA A 19 9.60 -10.49 17.51
C ALA A 19 10.75 -10.80 16.55
N GLU A 20 10.57 -11.81 15.72
CA GLU A 20 11.59 -12.21 14.74
C GLU A 20 11.70 -11.19 13.59
N PHE A 21 10.56 -10.82 13.02
CA PHE A 21 10.53 -9.98 11.83
C PHE A 21 11.00 -8.56 12.12
N LEU A 22 10.52 -7.93 13.21
CA LEU A 22 10.90 -6.56 13.57
C LEU A 22 12.38 -6.45 13.94
N SER A 23 12.96 -7.47 14.56
CA SER A 23 14.40 -7.49 14.85
C SER A 23 15.22 -7.45 13.55
N LYS A 24 14.82 -8.21 12.53
CA LYS A 24 15.49 -8.25 11.22
C LYS A 24 15.31 -6.98 10.41
N ILE A 25 14.05 -6.54 10.21
CA ILE A 25 13.76 -5.37 9.40
C ILE A 25 14.20 -4.07 10.08
N GLY A 26 14.09 -4.01 11.40
CA GLY A 26 14.57 -2.87 12.20
C GLY A 26 16.05 -2.62 12.01
N ALA A 27 16.88 -3.67 11.97
CA ALA A 27 18.31 -3.56 11.68
C ALA A 27 18.57 -2.97 10.29
N VAL A 28 17.78 -3.36 9.29
CA VAL A 28 17.86 -2.81 7.92
C VAL A 28 17.47 -1.33 7.91
N TYR A 29 16.41 -0.95 8.61
CA TYR A 29 15.98 0.44 8.70
C TYR A 29 16.98 1.30 9.47
N ALA A 30 17.52 0.80 10.59
CA ALA A 30 18.56 1.50 11.36
C ALA A 30 19.80 1.76 10.50
N ALA A 31 20.27 0.76 9.76
CA ALA A 31 21.43 0.91 8.86
C ALA A 31 21.19 1.93 7.73
N LYS A 32 19.94 2.16 7.36
CA LYS A 32 19.53 3.15 6.34
C LYS A 32 19.14 4.51 6.94
N GLY A 33 19.23 4.66 8.25
CA GLY A 33 18.88 5.89 8.96
C GLY A 33 17.39 6.22 8.98
N VAL A 34 16.52 5.22 8.73
CA VAL A 34 15.06 5.39 8.76
C VAL A 34 14.59 5.55 10.20
N GLU A 35 13.74 6.55 10.46
CA GLU A 35 13.02 6.73 11.70
C GLU A 35 11.81 5.78 11.71
N MET A 36 11.66 5.03 12.80
CA MET A 36 10.54 4.11 13.00
C MET A 36 9.59 4.67 14.05
N ARG A 37 8.37 5.05 13.66
CA ARG A 37 7.31 5.51 14.55
C ARG A 37 6.42 4.35 14.93
N GLY A 38 6.58 3.85 16.15
CA GLY A 38 6.03 2.58 16.56
C GLY A 38 4.91 2.66 17.59
N CYS A 39 3.99 1.70 17.54
CA CYS A 39 3.11 1.42 18.67
C CYS A 39 3.95 0.90 19.87
N PRO A 40 3.44 0.95 21.12
CA PRO A 40 4.21 0.54 22.30
C PRO A 40 4.85 -0.85 22.19
N GLU A 41 4.12 -1.82 21.63
CA GLU A 41 4.61 -3.19 21.46
C GLU A 41 5.75 -3.29 20.42
N SER A 42 5.64 -2.58 19.29
CA SER A 42 6.70 -2.57 18.28
C SER A 42 7.96 -1.88 18.79
N LEU A 43 7.81 -0.78 19.52
CA LEU A 43 8.94 -0.07 20.14
C LEU A 43 9.67 -0.93 21.16
N ALA A 44 8.95 -1.72 21.97
CA ALA A 44 9.57 -2.63 22.93
C ALA A 44 10.50 -3.67 22.27
N ILE A 45 10.12 -4.16 21.09
CA ILE A 45 10.94 -5.10 20.31
C ILE A 45 12.09 -4.36 19.63
N LEU A 46 11.81 -3.23 18.97
CA LEU A 46 12.80 -2.47 18.22
C LEU A 46 13.86 -1.80 19.09
N ALA A 47 13.59 -1.58 20.38
CA ALA A 47 14.56 -1.04 21.34
C ALA A 47 15.83 -1.89 21.48
N ALA A 48 15.76 -3.17 21.15
CA ALA A 48 16.91 -4.07 21.12
C ALA A 48 17.80 -3.90 19.85
N VAL A 49 17.33 -3.14 18.86
CA VAL A 49 18.07 -2.92 17.60
C VAL A 49 19.07 -1.78 17.77
N PRO A 50 20.39 -2.03 17.60
CA PRO A 50 21.39 -1.00 17.73
C PRO A 50 21.17 0.16 16.74
N ALA A 51 21.38 1.39 17.21
CA ALA A 51 21.25 2.61 16.43
C ALA A 51 19.86 2.88 15.81
N ALA A 52 18.83 2.17 16.26
CA ALA A 52 17.46 2.43 15.82
C ALA A 52 16.98 3.83 16.24
N LYS A 53 16.42 4.57 15.30
CA LYS A 53 15.74 5.84 15.56
C LYS A 53 14.27 5.54 15.83
N LEU A 54 13.87 5.59 17.08
CA LEU A 54 12.54 5.19 17.55
C LEU A 54 11.76 6.38 18.10
N VAL A 55 10.53 6.53 17.64
CA VAL A 55 9.59 7.56 18.12
C VAL A 55 8.25 6.90 18.42
N PRO A 56 7.57 7.24 19.52
CA PRO A 56 6.20 6.80 19.73
C PRO A 56 5.28 7.32 18.63
N ALA A 57 4.53 6.42 18.00
CA ALA A 57 3.54 6.81 17.01
C ALA A 57 2.35 7.52 17.68
N THR A 58 1.84 8.52 17.00
CA THR A 58 0.56 9.16 17.27
C THR A 58 -0.51 8.64 16.33
N GLU A 59 -1.77 9.02 16.54
CA GLU A 59 -2.87 8.64 15.64
C GLU A 59 -2.64 9.13 14.21
N GLN A 60 -2.06 10.32 14.05
CA GLN A 60 -1.75 10.91 12.75
C GLN A 60 -0.75 10.08 11.95
N ASP A 61 0.20 9.43 12.61
CA ASP A 61 1.25 8.64 11.95
C ASP A 61 0.70 7.45 11.15
N TRP A 62 -0.53 7.02 11.42
CA TRP A 62 -1.14 5.91 10.67
C TRP A 62 -1.64 6.31 9.28
N SER A 63 -1.85 7.61 9.02
CA SER A 63 -2.32 8.15 7.74
C SER A 63 -1.37 9.18 7.13
N GLU A 64 -0.21 9.40 7.73
CA GLU A 64 0.73 10.43 7.28
C GLU A 64 1.53 9.98 6.07
N GLU A 65 1.60 10.85 5.05
CA GLU A 65 2.54 10.74 3.94
C GLU A 65 3.81 11.50 4.31
N TYR A 66 4.85 10.79 4.74
CA TYR A 66 6.05 11.42 5.29
C TYR A 66 6.95 12.09 4.26
N LEU A 67 7.04 11.59 3.05
CA LEU A 67 8.00 12.02 2.00
C LEU A 67 9.45 12.10 2.51
N ALA A 68 9.77 11.32 3.52
CA ALA A 68 11.01 11.30 4.29
C ALA A 68 11.40 9.86 4.64
N PRO A 69 12.62 9.59 5.11
CA PRO A 69 13.00 8.27 5.61
C PRO A 69 12.37 7.98 6.97
N ILE A 70 11.06 7.91 7.00
CA ILE A 70 10.22 7.62 8.17
C ILE A 70 9.25 6.49 7.79
N ILE A 71 8.95 5.60 8.73
CA ILE A 71 7.96 4.56 8.57
C ILE A 71 7.17 4.37 9.87
N SER A 72 5.85 4.27 9.77
CA SER A 72 5.01 3.87 10.89
C SER A 72 5.03 2.35 11.06
N VAL A 73 5.04 1.86 12.30
CA VAL A 73 5.15 0.42 12.61
C VAL A 73 4.12 0.05 13.67
N LYS A 74 3.18 -0.82 13.31
CA LYS A 74 2.14 -1.30 14.23
C LYS A 74 2.10 -2.81 14.27
N ILE A 75 2.00 -3.38 15.48
CA ILE A 75 1.70 -4.80 15.67
C ILE A 75 0.18 -4.97 15.68
N VAL A 76 -0.30 -5.93 14.90
CA VAL A 76 -1.72 -6.28 14.80
C VAL A 76 -1.94 -7.74 15.21
N ALA A 77 -3.13 -8.06 15.70
CA ALA A 77 -3.46 -9.43 16.13
C ALA A 77 -3.42 -10.42 14.95
N GLY A 78 -3.81 -9.97 13.76
CA GLY A 78 -3.85 -10.80 12.56
C GLY A 78 -4.44 -10.05 11.35
N VAL A 79 -4.86 -10.81 10.35
CA VAL A 79 -5.35 -10.27 9.07
C VAL A 79 -6.61 -9.41 9.23
N ASP A 80 -7.49 -9.73 10.16
CA ASP A 80 -8.73 -8.95 10.40
C ASP A 80 -8.41 -7.53 10.85
N GLU A 81 -7.55 -7.39 11.85
CA GLU A 81 -7.13 -6.08 12.35
C GLU A 81 -6.31 -5.32 11.29
N ALA A 82 -5.47 -6.03 10.53
CA ALA A 82 -4.70 -5.41 9.44
C ALA A 82 -5.64 -4.81 8.37
N ILE A 83 -6.62 -5.56 7.91
CA ILE A 83 -7.60 -5.10 6.90
C ILE A 83 -8.40 -3.91 7.45
N ALA A 84 -8.89 -4.00 8.68
CA ALA A 84 -9.63 -2.90 9.31
C ALA A 84 -8.78 -1.62 9.42
N HIS A 85 -7.52 -1.76 9.84
CA HIS A 85 -6.58 -0.65 9.94
C HIS A 85 -6.29 -0.02 8.57
N ILE A 86 -6.00 -0.82 7.56
CA ILE A 86 -5.72 -0.34 6.20
C ILE A 86 -6.94 0.40 5.64
N ASN A 87 -8.13 -0.17 5.72
CA ASN A 87 -9.35 0.47 5.20
C ASN A 87 -9.71 1.77 5.93
N HIS A 88 -9.19 1.98 7.15
CA HIS A 88 -9.43 3.21 7.92
C HIS A 88 -8.36 4.28 7.66
N TYR A 89 -7.08 3.92 7.54
CA TYR A 89 -5.98 4.87 7.55
C TYR A 89 -5.23 5.00 6.22
N SER A 90 -5.33 4.01 5.33
CA SER A 90 -4.62 4.04 4.04
C SER A 90 -5.08 5.21 3.17
N SER A 91 -4.17 5.72 2.35
CA SER A 91 -4.48 6.65 1.27
C SER A 91 -5.33 6.01 0.17
N HIS A 92 -5.61 4.71 0.25
CA HIS A 92 -6.25 3.91 -0.79
C HIS A 92 -5.48 3.85 -2.12
N HIS A 93 -4.20 4.17 -2.09
CA HIS A 93 -3.33 4.09 -3.27
C HIS A 93 -2.85 2.65 -3.50
N THR A 94 -2.03 2.12 -2.60
CA THR A 94 -1.42 0.79 -2.77
C THR A 94 -1.17 0.13 -1.43
N ASP A 95 -1.72 -1.06 -1.26
CA ASP A 95 -1.50 -1.89 -0.08
C ASP A 95 -1.07 -3.30 -0.47
N ALA A 96 -0.16 -3.89 0.30
CA ALA A 96 0.38 -5.21 0.03
C ALA A 96 0.41 -6.09 1.28
N ILE A 97 0.18 -7.39 1.08
CA ILE A 97 0.36 -8.43 2.10
C ILE A 97 1.49 -9.37 1.71
N LEU A 98 2.32 -9.72 2.68
CA LEU A 98 3.29 -10.80 2.57
C LEU A 98 2.77 -12.00 3.36
N THR A 99 2.41 -13.07 2.68
CA THR A 99 1.83 -14.26 3.33
C THR A 99 2.00 -15.52 2.48
N THR A 100 2.13 -16.66 3.14
CA THR A 100 2.03 -17.98 2.52
C THR A 100 0.64 -18.60 2.70
N ASN A 101 -0.24 -17.96 3.48
CA ASN A 101 -1.60 -18.42 3.70
C ASN A 101 -2.52 -17.94 2.58
N HIS A 102 -2.97 -18.88 1.74
CA HIS A 102 -3.83 -18.59 0.60
C HIS A 102 -5.16 -17.92 1.01
N VAL A 103 -5.75 -18.34 2.12
CA VAL A 103 -7.02 -17.75 2.61
C VAL A 103 -6.82 -16.29 2.99
N HIS A 104 -5.74 -15.97 3.70
CA HIS A 104 -5.41 -14.57 4.05
C HIS A 104 -5.13 -13.74 2.79
N ALA A 105 -4.40 -14.29 1.80
CA ALA A 105 -4.15 -13.62 0.54
C ALA A 105 -5.46 -13.26 -0.20
N GLN A 106 -6.37 -14.24 -0.35
CA GLN A 106 -7.65 -14.03 -1.03
C GLN A 106 -8.56 -13.05 -0.29
N ARG A 107 -8.57 -13.10 1.04
CA ARG A 107 -9.32 -12.13 1.85
C ARG A 107 -8.75 -10.73 1.67
N PHE A 108 -7.45 -10.57 1.76
CA PHE A 108 -6.77 -9.29 1.59
C PHE A 108 -7.11 -8.65 0.24
N LEU A 109 -6.99 -9.41 -0.87
CA LEU A 109 -7.32 -8.93 -2.21
C LEU A 109 -8.78 -8.47 -2.35
N ARG A 110 -9.70 -9.10 -1.64
CA ARG A 110 -11.14 -8.82 -1.73
C ARG A 110 -11.61 -7.74 -0.78
N GLU A 111 -11.01 -7.66 0.42
CA GLU A 111 -11.52 -6.86 1.53
C GLU A 111 -10.77 -5.53 1.71
N VAL A 112 -9.55 -5.39 1.17
CA VAL A 112 -8.82 -4.11 1.17
C VAL A 112 -9.28 -3.26 -0.01
N ASP A 113 -9.74 -2.04 0.29
CA ASP A 113 -10.30 -1.13 -0.70
C ASP A 113 -9.27 -0.08 -1.16
N SER A 114 -8.22 -0.54 -1.84
CA SER A 114 -7.19 0.32 -2.42
C SER A 114 -7.14 0.18 -3.94
N ALA A 115 -6.58 1.18 -4.63
CA ALA A 115 -6.48 1.18 -6.08
C ALA A 115 -5.58 0.04 -6.60
N SER A 116 -4.54 -0.30 -5.83
CA SER A 116 -3.66 -1.45 -6.08
C SER A 116 -3.57 -2.29 -4.81
N VAL A 117 -3.94 -3.56 -4.91
CA VAL A 117 -3.85 -4.51 -3.80
C VAL A 117 -2.99 -5.69 -4.23
N MET A 118 -1.93 -5.98 -3.48
CA MET A 118 -0.88 -6.90 -3.89
C MET A 118 -0.66 -8.03 -2.88
N VAL A 119 -0.25 -9.18 -3.37
CA VAL A 119 0.20 -10.31 -2.55
C VAL A 119 1.62 -10.67 -2.94
N ASN A 120 2.51 -10.70 -1.95
CA ASN A 120 3.92 -11.10 -2.10
C ASN A 120 4.67 -10.31 -3.20
N ALA A 121 4.31 -9.05 -3.39
CA ALA A 121 4.93 -8.14 -4.34
C ALA A 121 5.25 -6.80 -3.68
N SER A 122 6.21 -6.09 -4.23
CA SER A 122 6.55 -4.74 -3.79
C SER A 122 5.48 -3.75 -4.23
N THR A 123 5.11 -2.81 -3.36
CA THR A 123 4.24 -1.69 -3.70
C THR A 123 4.77 -0.85 -4.87
N ARG A 124 6.08 -0.94 -5.16
CA ARG A 124 6.73 -0.29 -6.30
C ARG A 124 6.24 -0.74 -7.68
N PHE A 125 5.51 -1.85 -7.77
CA PHE A 125 4.84 -2.28 -8.99
C PHE A 125 3.58 -1.47 -9.32
N ALA A 126 3.06 -0.66 -8.41
CA ALA A 126 1.94 0.26 -8.69
C ALA A 126 2.45 1.46 -9.52
N ASP A 127 2.61 1.24 -10.80
CA ASP A 127 3.21 2.18 -11.76
C ASP A 127 2.58 1.95 -13.14
N GLY A 128 2.31 3.04 -13.86
CA GLY A 128 1.62 2.98 -15.15
C GLY A 128 2.40 2.22 -16.23
N PHE A 129 3.73 2.24 -16.19
CA PHE A 129 4.55 1.46 -17.12
C PHE A 129 4.59 -0.01 -16.73
N GLU A 130 4.74 -0.32 -15.44
CA GLU A 130 4.73 -1.70 -14.93
C GLU A 130 3.36 -2.37 -15.20
N TYR A 131 2.27 -1.61 -15.15
CA TYR A 131 0.92 -2.08 -15.48
C TYR A 131 0.64 -2.15 -16.99
N GLY A 132 1.59 -1.74 -17.84
CA GLY A 132 1.43 -1.78 -19.29
C GLY A 132 0.51 -0.70 -19.86
N LEU A 133 0.26 0.38 -19.12
CA LEU A 133 -0.62 1.47 -19.56
C LEU A 133 0.05 2.45 -20.54
N GLY A 134 1.34 2.27 -20.84
CA GLY A 134 2.12 3.08 -21.77
C GLY A 134 2.44 4.49 -21.29
N ALA A 135 1.85 4.94 -20.20
CA ALA A 135 2.09 6.23 -19.56
C ALA A 135 1.51 6.23 -18.14
N GLU A 136 1.93 7.20 -17.33
CA GLU A 136 1.27 7.57 -16.07
C GLU A 136 1.10 9.08 -16.06
N ILE A 137 -0.07 9.55 -16.42
CA ILE A 137 -0.42 10.97 -16.49
C ILE A 137 -0.87 11.50 -15.13
N GLY A 138 -1.38 10.61 -14.31
CA GLY A 138 -1.83 10.87 -12.96
C GLY A 138 -2.22 9.58 -12.26
N ILE A 139 -2.59 9.69 -10.99
CA ILE A 139 -3.07 8.57 -10.18
C ILE A 139 -4.33 9.01 -9.46
N SER A 140 -5.36 8.19 -9.51
CA SER A 140 -6.60 8.43 -8.79
C SER A 140 -6.88 7.32 -7.79
N THR A 141 -7.32 7.67 -6.58
CA THR A 141 -7.87 6.74 -5.60
C THR A 141 -9.40 6.70 -5.63
N ASP A 142 -10.01 7.57 -6.41
CA ASP A 142 -11.45 7.63 -6.62
C ASP A 142 -11.99 6.45 -7.44
N LYS A 143 -13.30 6.28 -7.43
CA LYS A 143 -14.02 5.21 -8.16
C LYS A 143 -14.95 5.74 -9.26
N PHE A 144 -14.78 7.01 -9.64
CA PHE A 144 -15.66 7.65 -10.62
C PHE A 144 -15.37 7.24 -12.07
N HIS A 145 -14.10 7.16 -12.43
CA HIS A 145 -13.66 6.89 -13.81
C HIS A 145 -12.49 5.90 -13.81
N ALA A 146 -11.25 6.40 -13.78
CA ALA A 146 -10.07 5.56 -13.60
C ALA A 146 -9.71 5.46 -12.12
N ARG A 147 -9.19 4.32 -11.69
CA ARG A 147 -8.66 4.11 -10.34
C ARG A 147 -7.25 3.56 -10.43
N GLY A 148 -6.33 4.11 -9.63
CA GLY A 148 -4.91 3.82 -9.72
C GLY A 148 -4.21 4.66 -10.79
N PRO A 149 -3.08 4.19 -11.35
CA PRO A 149 -2.38 4.85 -12.42
C PRO A 149 -3.26 5.07 -13.65
N VAL A 150 -3.23 6.28 -14.22
CA VAL A 150 -4.01 6.69 -15.38
C VAL A 150 -3.10 6.83 -16.58
N GLY A 151 -3.28 5.96 -17.56
CA GLY A 151 -2.60 5.98 -18.84
C GLY A 151 -3.44 6.61 -19.95
N ILE A 152 -3.06 6.38 -21.19
CA ILE A 152 -3.70 6.99 -22.37
C ILE A 152 -5.18 6.61 -22.48
N GLU A 153 -5.53 5.35 -22.28
CA GLU A 153 -6.93 4.89 -22.35
C GLU A 153 -7.79 5.53 -21.28
N GLY A 154 -7.28 5.71 -20.06
CA GLY A 154 -8.00 6.37 -18.96
C GLY A 154 -8.34 7.84 -19.20
N LEU A 155 -7.66 8.49 -20.15
CA LEU A 155 -7.92 9.90 -20.55
C LEU A 155 -8.86 10.03 -21.75
N THR A 156 -9.36 8.92 -22.29
CA THR A 156 -10.25 8.92 -23.47
C THR A 156 -11.61 8.37 -23.10
N SER A 157 -12.58 8.65 -23.95
CA SER A 157 -13.90 8.06 -23.89
C SER A 157 -14.27 7.43 -25.21
N LEU A 158 -15.06 6.38 -25.17
CA LEU A 158 -15.57 5.72 -26.37
C LEU A 158 -16.79 6.44 -26.92
N LYS A 159 -16.94 6.44 -28.26
CA LYS A 159 -18.19 6.75 -28.94
C LYS A 159 -18.57 5.61 -29.88
N TYR A 160 -19.84 5.36 -30.00
CA TYR A 160 -20.32 4.42 -31.01
C TYR A 160 -20.43 5.12 -32.36
N VAL A 161 -19.92 4.49 -33.41
CA VAL A 161 -20.07 4.94 -34.80
C VAL A 161 -20.80 3.84 -35.55
N VAL A 162 -21.96 4.18 -36.09
CA VAL A 162 -22.78 3.27 -36.87
C VAL A 162 -22.86 3.79 -38.30
N LEU A 163 -22.44 2.97 -39.23
CA LEU A 163 -22.56 3.24 -40.66
C LEU A 163 -23.65 2.32 -41.21
N GLY A 164 -24.67 2.89 -41.83
CA GLY A 164 -25.79 2.16 -42.39
C GLY A 164 -26.10 2.62 -43.83
N GLU A 165 -26.86 1.78 -44.54
CA GLU A 165 -27.31 2.07 -45.92
C GLU A 165 -28.84 2.34 -45.96
N GLY A 166 -29.46 2.68 -44.81
CA GLY A 166 -30.89 2.94 -44.71
C GLY A 166 -31.69 1.91 -43.90
N GLU A 167 -30.97 1.03 -43.16
CA GLU A 167 -31.59 0.06 -42.28
C GLU A 167 -32.41 0.75 -41.20
N VAL A 168 -33.56 0.16 -40.93
CA VAL A 168 -34.46 0.63 -39.83
C VAL A 168 -34.56 -0.47 -38.77
N ARG A 169 -34.76 -0.04 -37.53
CA ARG A 169 -35.06 -0.95 -36.43
C ARG A 169 -36.59 -1.16 -36.38
N GLY A 170 -37.03 -2.45 -36.57
CA GLY A 170 -38.40 -2.88 -36.37
C GLY A 170 -38.81 -2.97 -34.89
#